data_ee34db95b3b1c53c4ff86f820b497e85
#
_entry.id   ee34db95b3b1c53c4ff86f820b497e85
#
_cell.length_a   1.000
_cell.length_b   1.000
_cell.length_c   1.000
_cell.angle_alpha   90.00
_cell.angle_beta   90.00
_cell.angle_gamma   90.00
#
_symmetry.space_group_name_H-M   'P 1'
#
loop_
_entity.id
_entity.type
_entity.pdbx_description
1 polymer ?
#
loop_
_entity_poly.entity_id
_entity_poly.type
_entity_poly.pdbx_seq_one_letter_code
_entity_poly.pdbx_strand_id
1 'polypeptide(L)'
;MSNSFGVLNIIIMISLVSLFFMQLSQYIKTNKKHDIKTHKILYYIPNSGATKTLSMVFPILIIVSFIVPLLNGEVNIYRVAFSIFMLFYSVFMYMTLDMNLVITASGIGVKPSFLKIYLQFIDWKDIVQWGLKKDKKDNDIFFLQFKHKGTNSGLERKVKDHKDELNKLMSKYAPRKSKMIK
;
A
#
# COMPACT_ATOMS: atom_id res chain seq x y z
N MET A 1 23.10 29.91 -12.53
CA MET A 1 22.68 28.48 -12.44
C MET A 1 22.11 28.07 -11.07
N SER A 2 22.20 28.87 -10.00
CA SER A 2 21.72 28.50 -8.65
C SER A 2 20.20 28.57 -8.43
N ASN A 3 19.48 29.41 -9.18
CA ASN A 3 18.04 29.63 -8.96
C ASN A 3 17.13 28.53 -9.48
N SER A 4 17.52 27.82 -10.56
CA SER A 4 16.68 26.76 -11.15
C SER A 4 16.64 25.51 -10.25
N PHE A 5 17.74 25.23 -9.55
CA PHE A 5 17.80 24.09 -8.62
C PHE A 5 16.91 24.30 -7.38
N GLY A 6 16.80 25.56 -6.92
CA GLY A 6 15.91 25.93 -5.81
C GLY A 6 14.41 25.80 -6.16
N VAL A 7 14.03 26.25 -7.34
CA VAL A 7 12.64 26.18 -7.80
C VAL A 7 12.18 24.74 -7.98
N LEU A 8 13.00 23.88 -8.58
CA LEU A 8 12.69 22.46 -8.76
C LEU A 8 12.47 21.74 -7.41
N ASN A 9 13.31 22.00 -6.43
CA ASN A 9 13.18 21.42 -5.08
C ASN A 9 11.89 21.88 -4.39
N ILE A 10 11.49 23.13 -4.56
CA ILE A 10 10.22 23.65 -4.01
C ILE A 10 9.03 22.96 -4.66
N ILE A 11 9.02 22.78 -5.98
CA ILE A 11 7.96 22.08 -6.69
C ILE A 11 7.85 20.62 -6.22
N ILE A 12 8.98 19.95 -6.09
CA ILE A 12 9.02 18.56 -5.58
C ILE A 12 8.45 18.51 -4.16
N MET A 13 8.86 19.39 -3.27
CA MET A 13 8.33 19.46 -1.91
C MET A 13 6.82 19.66 -1.88
N ILE A 14 6.30 20.62 -2.63
CA ILE A 14 4.85 20.89 -2.69
C ILE A 14 4.10 19.64 -3.19
N SER A 15 4.62 18.99 -4.23
CA SER A 15 4.01 17.78 -4.79
C SER A 15 3.99 16.62 -3.75
N LEU A 16 5.09 16.41 -3.04
CA LEU A 16 5.18 15.37 -2.00
C LEU A 16 4.27 15.66 -0.81
N VAL A 17 4.19 16.92 -0.37
CA VAL A 17 3.27 17.35 0.69
C VAL A 17 1.83 17.10 0.28
N SER A 18 1.46 17.44 -0.96
CA SER A 18 0.11 17.24 -1.48
C SER A 18 -0.25 15.75 -1.53
N LEU A 19 0.66 14.89 -1.98
CA LEU A 19 0.48 13.43 -1.99
C LEU A 19 0.31 12.88 -0.57
N PHE A 20 1.11 13.36 0.38
CA PHE A 20 1.00 12.97 1.79
C PHE A 20 -0.38 13.29 2.36
N PHE A 21 -0.88 14.52 2.18
CA PHE A 21 -2.20 14.91 2.68
C PHE A 21 -3.33 14.16 1.98
N MET A 22 -3.22 13.89 0.68
CA MET A 22 -4.19 13.09 -0.05
C MET A 22 -4.29 11.67 0.51
N GLN A 23 -3.16 11.00 0.76
CA GLN A 23 -3.12 9.66 1.33
C GLN A 23 -3.62 9.65 2.78
N LEU A 24 -3.22 10.63 3.60
CA LEU A 24 -3.70 10.77 4.97
C LEU A 24 -5.22 10.95 5.02
N SER A 25 -5.76 11.76 4.11
CA SER A 25 -7.22 11.94 3.96
C SER A 25 -7.94 10.63 3.65
N GLN A 26 -7.36 9.80 2.76
CA GLN A 26 -7.91 8.47 2.43
C GLN A 26 -7.90 7.54 3.66
N TYR A 27 -6.81 7.53 4.43
CA TYR A 27 -6.73 6.80 5.69
C TYR A 27 -7.84 7.18 6.65
N ILE A 28 -8.00 8.49 6.89
CA ILE A 28 -9.00 9.01 7.83
C ILE A 28 -10.41 8.64 7.37
N LYS A 29 -10.72 8.81 6.08
CA LYS A 29 -12.04 8.49 5.52
C LYS A 29 -12.37 7.01 5.66
N THR A 30 -11.43 6.12 5.33
CA THR A 30 -11.63 4.68 5.43
C THR A 30 -11.86 4.24 6.87
N ASN A 31 -11.04 4.73 7.79
CA ASN A 31 -11.09 4.30 9.18
C ASN A 31 -12.27 4.88 9.97
N LYS A 32 -12.82 6.04 9.55
CA LYS A 32 -14.07 6.56 10.10
C LYS A 32 -15.29 5.76 9.67
N LYS A 33 -15.26 5.20 8.45
CA LYS A 33 -16.39 4.44 7.90
C LYS A 33 -16.49 3.02 8.49
N HIS A 34 -15.35 2.41 8.86
CA HIS A 34 -15.28 1.02 9.31
C HIS A 34 -14.69 0.96 10.73
N ASP A 35 -15.46 0.38 11.66
CA ASP A 35 -14.95 0.11 13.01
C ASP A 35 -13.98 -1.09 12.97
N ILE A 36 -12.70 -0.76 12.87
CA ILE A 36 -11.60 -1.71 12.61
C ILE A 36 -11.39 -2.68 13.79
N LYS A 37 -11.76 -2.27 15.00
CA LYS A 37 -11.51 -3.06 16.22
C LYS A 37 -12.27 -4.38 16.26
N THR A 38 -13.37 -4.45 15.50
CA THR A 38 -14.28 -5.61 15.49
C THR A 38 -14.01 -6.60 14.38
N HIS A 39 -13.13 -6.27 13.41
CA HIS A 39 -12.89 -7.10 12.24
C HIS A 39 -11.88 -8.23 12.54
N LYS A 40 -12.40 -9.42 12.85
CA LYS A 40 -11.57 -10.62 12.98
C LYS A 40 -10.93 -10.95 11.61
N ILE A 41 -9.60 -10.94 11.57
CA ILE A 41 -8.84 -11.35 10.38
C ILE A 41 -8.95 -12.87 10.26
N LEU A 42 -9.42 -13.34 9.10
CA LEU A 42 -9.55 -14.74 8.76
C LEU A 42 -8.36 -15.24 7.94
N TYR A 43 -7.83 -14.37 7.07
CA TYR A 43 -6.71 -14.73 6.21
C TYR A 43 -5.86 -13.49 5.91
N TYR A 44 -4.57 -13.72 5.69
CA TYR A 44 -3.59 -12.67 5.47
C TYR A 44 -2.73 -12.99 4.24
N ILE A 45 -2.73 -12.07 3.27
CA ILE A 45 -1.93 -12.19 2.06
C ILE A 45 -0.87 -11.09 2.08
N PRO A 46 0.40 -11.45 2.31
CA PRO A 46 1.49 -10.48 2.36
C PRO A 46 1.70 -9.82 0.99
N ASN A 47 2.27 -8.63 1.00
CA ASN A 47 2.72 -7.99 -0.22
C ASN A 47 4.00 -8.68 -0.75
N SER A 48 4.33 -8.45 -2.03
CA SER A 48 5.53 -9.04 -2.62
C SER A 48 6.81 -8.56 -1.93
N GLY A 49 7.80 -9.45 -1.77
CA GLY A 49 9.07 -9.13 -1.12
C GLY A 49 9.83 -7.99 -1.81
N ALA A 50 9.73 -7.85 -3.13
CA ALA A 50 10.35 -6.77 -3.90
C ALA A 50 9.87 -5.38 -3.46
N THR A 51 8.57 -5.21 -3.22
CA THR A 51 8.00 -3.94 -2.75
C THR A 51 8.48 -3.60 -1.34
N LYS A 52 8.62 -4.62 -0.50
CA LYS A 52 9.14 -4.47 0.87
C LYS A 52 10.61 -4.05 0.86
N THR A 53 11.44 -4.67 0.01
CA THR A 53 12.85 -4.30 -0.13
C THR A 53 12.98 -2.86 -0.61
N LEU A 54 12.21 -2.46 -1.62
CA LEU A 54 12.24 -1.09 -2.14
C LEU A 54 11.87 -0.06 -1.07
N SER A 55 10.89 -0.38 -0.22
CA SER A 55 10.47 0.52 0.88
C SER A 55 11.55 0.70 1.94
N MET A 56 12.44 -0.26 2.15
CA MET A 56 13.56 -0.16 3.09
C MET A 56 14.73 0.65 2.53
N VAL A 57 14.97 0.57 1.22
CA VAL A 57 16.08 1.27 0.57
C VAL A 57 15.89 2.80 0.63
N PHE A 58 14.69 3.29 0.46
CA PHE A 58 14.38 4.73 0.47
C PHE A 58 14.81 5.46 1.76
N PRO A 59 14.43 5.02 2.97
CA PRO A 59 14.90 5.64 4.22
C PRO A 59 16.41 5.62 4.36
N ILE A 60 17.07 4.56 3.94
CA ILE A 60 18.52 4.43 4.02
C ILE A 60 19.19 5.48 3.12
N LEU A 61 18.74 5.64 1.88
CA LEU A 61 19.27 6.65 0.96
C LEU A 61 19.09 8.07 1.50
N ILE A 62 17.98 8.35 2.18
CA ILE A 62 17.73 9.67 2.78
C ILE A 62 18.66 9.90 3.97
N ILE A 63 18.84 8.92 4.84
CA ILE A 63 19.77 9.00 5.97
C ILE A 63 21.18 9.25 5.46
N VAL A 64 21.63 8.52 4.45
CA VAL A 64 22.95 8.72 3.83
C VAL A 64 23.07 10.13 3.23
N SER A 65 22.07 10.58 2.47
CA SER A 65 22.06 11.91 1.86
C SER A 65 22.07 13.07 2.87
N PHE A 66 21.66 12.80 4.12
CA PHE A 66 21.70 13.76 5.22
C PHE A 66 23.06 13.73 5.97
N ILE A 67 23.56 12.52 6.24
CA ILE A 67 24.80 12.35 7.00
C ILE A 67 26.01 12.90 6.24
N VAL A 68 26.09 12.66 4.93
CA VAL A 68 27.25 13.08 4.11
C VAL A 68 27.45 14.61 4.13
N PRO A 69 26.44 15.47 3.91
CA PRO A 69 26.60 16.91 4.03
C PRO A 69 26.96 17.39 5.45
N LEU A 70 26.43 16.71 6.49
CA LEU A 70 26.77 17.02 7.89
C LEU A 70 28.26 16.78 8.17
N LEU A 71 28.79 15.67 7.70
CA LEU A 71 30.22 15.34 7.84
C LEU A 71 31.14 16.34 7.09
N ASN A 72 30.64 16.91 6.00
CA ASN A 72 31.34 17.91 5.21
C ASN A 72 31.17 19.35 5.73
N GLY A 73 30.46 19.56 6.85
CA GLY A 73 30.22 20.89 7.41
C GLY A 73 29.24 21.77 6.63
N GLU A 74 28.58 21.23 5.59
CA GLU A 74 27.62 21.95 4.74
C GLU A 74 26.22 21.97 5.33
N VAL A 75 26.04 22.44 6.55
CA VAL A 75 24.73 22.46 7.21
C VAL A 75 23.97 23.74 6.88
N ASN A 76 22.87 23.60 6.11
CA ASN A 76 21.95 24.68 5.85
C ASN A 76 20.56 24.29 6.41
N ILE A 77 19.87 25.24 7.04
CA ILE A 77 18.54 25.02 7.65
C ILE A 77 17.51 24.45 6.66
N TYR A 78 17.57 24.84 5.39
CA TYR A 78 16.67 24.30 4.36
C TYR A 78 16.97 22.83 4.05
N ARG A 79 18.24 22.40 4.04
CA ARG A 79 18.63 21.01 3.87
C ARG A 79 18.17 20.16 5.05
N VAL A 80 18.32 20.67 6.27
CA VAL A 80 17.85 19.98 7.48
C VAL A 80 16.34 19.80 7.43
N ALA A 81 15.58 20.86 7.18
CA ALA A 81 14.13 20.79 7.08
C ALA A 81 13.65 19.83 5.98
N PHE A 82 14.29 19.88 4.81
CA PHE A 82 14.01 18.98 3.70
C PHE A 82 14.29 17.51 4.06
N SER A 83 15.43 17.24 4.72
CA SER A 83 15.79 15.87 5.12
C SER A 83 14.84 15.30 6.16
N ILE A 84 14.43 16.12 7.14
CA ILE A 84 13.42 15.72 8.13
C ILE A 84 12.10 15.39 7.43
N PHE A 85 11.65 16.24 6.51
CA PHE A 85 10.44 16.00 5.74
C PHE A 85 10.54 14.71 4.91
N MET A 86 11.65 14.49 4.21
CA MET A 86 11.89 13.29 3.42
C MET A 86 11.95 12.03 4.28
N LEU A 87 12.44 12.12 5.52
CA LEU A 87 12.44 11.02 6.47
C LEU A 87 10.99 10.65 6.87
N PHE A 88 10.16 11.63 7.21
CA PHE A 88 8.73 11.41 7.46
C PHE A 88 8.03 10.81 6.25
N TYR A 89 8.28 11.36 5.07
CA TYR A 89 7.70 10.86 3.82
C TYR A 89 8.14 9.41 3.54
N SER A 90 9.39 9.05 3.82
CA SER A 90 9.90 7.69 3.64
C SER A 90 9.24 6.69 4.59
N VAL A 91 9.05 7.07 5.87
CA VAL A 91 8.31 6.26 6.83
C VAL A 91 6.88 6.04 6.33
N PHE A 92 6.25 7.11 5.83
CA PHE A 92 4.90 7.03 5.28
C PHE A 92 4.83 6.17 4.02
N MET A 93 5.80 6.30 3.10
CA MET A 93 5.92 5.43 1.92
C MET A 93 6.16 3.97 2.31
N TYR A 94 7.00 3.71 3.32
CA TYR A 94 7.16 2.36 3.87
C TYR A 94 5.82 1.80 4.33
N MET A 95 5.04 2.59 5.08
CA MET A 95 3.72 2.20 5.53
C MET A 95 2.77 1.89 4.37
N THR A 96 2.84 2.63 3.25
CA THR A 96 1.98 2.44 2.09
C THR A 96 2.45 1.31 1.18
N LEU A 97 3.73 1.04 1.10
CA LEU A 97 4.31 -0.04 0.28
C LEU A 97 4.22 -1.41 0.95
N ASP A 98 4.33 -1.48 2.28
CA ASP A 98 4.13 -2.73 3.05
C ASP A 98 2.64 -3.04 3.28
N MET A 99 1.83 -2.89 2.23
CA MET A 99 0.40 -3.09 2.26
C MET A 99 0.03 -4.55 2.06
N ASN A 100 -0.54 -5.15 3.08
CA ASN A 100 -1.04 -6.50 3.04
C ASN A 100 -2.54 -6.52 2.78
N LEU A 101 -2.97 -7.51 2.03
CA LEU A 101 -4.39 -7.78 1.85
C LEU A 101 -4.86 -8.69 2.98
N VAL A 102 -5.90 -8.30 3.67
CA VAL A 102 -6.51 -9.10 4.74
C VAL A 102 -7.96 -9.42 4.42
N ILE A 103 -8.33 -10.66 4.64
CA ILE A 103 -9.71 -11.13 4.51
C ILE A 103 -10.30 -11.21 5.90
N THR A 104 -11.46 -10.60 6.06
CA THR A 104 -12.20 -10.56 7.32
C THR A 104 -13.60 -11.15 7.13
N ALA A 105 -14.34 -11.35 8.21
CA ALA A 105 -15.73 -11.78 8.12
C ALA A 105 -16.65 -10.73 7.44
N SER A 106 -16.28 -9.45 7.47
CA SER A 106 -17.08 -8.34 6.94
C SER A 106 -16.65 -7.84 5.56
N GLY A 107 -15.42 -8.16 5.11
CA GLY A 107 -14.92 -7.69 3.83
C GLY A 107 -13.44 -7.96 3.60
N ILE A 108 -12.88 -7.31 2.60
CA ILE A 108 -11.46 -7.33 2.25
C ILE A 108 -10.86 -5.98 2.57
N GLY A 109 -9.78 -5.99 3.35
CA GLY A 109 -9.05 -4.78 3.73
C GLY A 109 -7.62 -4.78 3.23
N VAL A 110 -7.09 -3.60 2.97
CA VAL A 110 -5.66 -3.37 2.69
C VAL A 110 -5.09 -2.58 3.85
N LYS A 111 -4.09 -3.12 4.53
CA LYS A 111 -3.48 -2.49 5.70
C LYS A 111 -1.97 -2.70 5.76
N PRO A 112 -1.21 -1.79 6.39
CA PRO A 112 0.20 -2.01 6.72
C PRO A 112 0.37 -3.19 7.68
N SER A 113 1.53 -3.86 7.64
CA SER A 113 1.82 -5.02 8.50
C SER A 113 1.69 -4.71 9.99
N PHE A 114 2.22 -3.56 10.41
CA PHE A 114 2.37 -3.20 11.81
C PHE A 114 1.26 -2.31 12.37
N LEU A 115 0.38 -1.77 11.53
CA LEU A 115 -0.73 -0.92 11.99
C LEU A 115 -2.06 -1.67 11.97
N LYS A 116 -2.92 -1.35 12.94
CA LYS A 116 -4.30 -1.85 13.01
C LYS A 116 -5.30 -0.93 12.28
N ILE A 117 -4.83 -0.21 11.25
CA ILE A 117 -5.65 0.69 10.44
C ILE A 117 -5.69 0.19 9.00
N TYR A 118 -6.81 0.37 8.32
CA TYR A 118 -6.95 0.03 6.91
C TYR A 118 -6.74 1.27 6.03
N LEU A 119 -5.98 1.13 4.97
CA LEU A 119 -5.91 2.13 3.91
C LEU A 119 -7.16 2.08 3.05
N GLN A 120 -7.63 0.88 2.79
CA GLN A 120 -8.83 0.61 2.01
C GLN A 120 -9.57 -0.57 2.62
N PHE A 121 -10.88 -0.50 2.66
CA PHE A 121 -11.75 -1.60 3.09
C PHE A 121 -12.95 -1.70 2.16
N ILE A 122 -13.25 -2.91 1.72
CA ILE A 122 -14.30 -3.21 0.77
C ILE A 122 -15.21 -4.25 1.40
N ASP A 123 -16.46 -3.90 1.65
CA ASP A 123 -17.46 -4.81 2.17
C ASP A 123 -17.75 -5.94 1.17
N TRP A 124 -18.08 -7.14 1.64
CA TRP A 124 -18.43 -8.26 0.78
C TRP A 124 -19.53 -7.93 -0.21
N LYS A 125 -20.55 -7.17 0.20
CA LYS A 125 -21.68 -6.73 -0.64
C LYS A 125 -21.27 -5.81 -1.82
N ASP A 126 -20.09 -5.19 -1.74
CA ASP A 126 -19.57 -4.30 -2.76
C ASP A 126 -18.62 -5.01 -3.73
N ILE A 127 -18.27 -6.26 -3.47
CA ILE A 127 -17.50 -7.09 -4.41
C ILE A 127 -18.42 -7.60 -5.49
N VAL A 128 -18.18 -7.19 -6.71
CA VAL A 128 -19.00 -7.57 -7.88
C VAL A 128 -18.50 -8.87 -8.48
N GLN A 129 -17.20 -9.07 -8.50
CA GLN A 129 -16.57 -10.20 -9.16
C GLN A 129 -15.21 -10.54 -8.51
N TRP A 130 -14.90 -11.82 -8.46
CA TRP A 130 -13.60 -12.27 -8.01
C TRP A 130 -13.17 -13.56 -8.71
N GLY A 131 -11.89 -13.86 -8.72
CA GLY A 131 -11.34 -15.10 -9.28
C GLY A 131 -9.90 -15.30 -8.91
N LEU A 132 -9.45 -16.55 -9.05
CA LEU A 132 -8.05 -16.95 -8.93
C LEU A 132 -7.51 -17.26 -10.31
N LYS A 133 -6.60 -16.42 -10.81
CA LYS A 133 -5.94 -16.62 -12.09
C LYS A 133 -4.58 -17.25 -11.84
N LYS A 134 -4.27 -18.31 -12.57
CA LYS A 134 -2.96 -18.97 -12.52
C LYS A 134 -1.90 -18.09 -13.19
N ASP A 135 -0.70 -18.05 -12.64
CA ASP A 135 0.43 -17.40 -13.31
C ASP A 135 0.80 -18.18 -14.58
N LYS A 136 1.25 -17.47 -15.62
CA LYS A 136 1.69 -18.07 -16.87
C LYS A 136 3.09 -18.71 -16.76
N LYS A 137 3.91 -18.22 -15.83
CA LYS A 137 5.31 -18.61 -15.67
C LYS A 137 5.53 -19.62 -14.55
N ASP A 138 4.69 -19.62 -13.52
CA ASP A 138 4.83 -20.45 -12.35
C ASP A 138 3.48 -21.06 -11.99
N ASN A 139 3.41 -22.37 -12.02
CA ASN A 139 2.19 -23.13 -11.81
C ASN A 139 1.68 -23.07 -10.35
N ASP A 140 2.54 -22.76 -9.40
CA ASP A 140 2.23 -22.69 -7.98
C ASP A 140 1.79 -21.30 -7.52
N ILE A 141 1.87 -20.33 -8.44
CA ILE A 141 1.49 -18.95 -8.18
C ILE A 141 0.10 -18.67 -8.75
N PHE A 142 -0.73 -18.08 -7.92
CA PHE A 142 -2.06 -17.60 -8.28
C PHE A 142 -2.18 -16.13 -7.99
N PHE A 143 -2.98 -15.44 -8.80
CA PHE A 143 -3.37 -14.06 -8.55
C PHE A 143 -4.82 -14.02 -8.11
N LEU A 144 -5.06 -13.55 -6.89
CA LEU A 144 -6.40 -13.17 -6.46
C LEU A 144 -6.76 -11.85 -7.13
N GLN A 145 -7.76 -11.89 -7.97
CA GLN A 145 -8.30 -10.70 -8.62
C GLN A 145 -9.73 -10.49 -8.15
N PHE A 146 -10.09 -9.25 -7.84
CA PHE A 146 -11.46 -8.91 -7.50
C PHE A 146 -11.80 -7.50 -7.98
N LYS A 147 -13.05 -7.32 -8.37
CA LYS A 147 -13.63 -6.04 -8.79
C LYS A 147 -14.69 -5.64 -7.79
N HIS A 148 -14.70 -4.38 -7.41
CA HIS A 148 -15.73 -3.83 -6.52
C HIS A 148 -16.54 -2.73 -7.20
N LYS A 149 -17.71 -2.40 -6.65
CA LYS A 149 -18.59 -1.35 -7.16
C LYS A 149 -17.85 0.00 -7.21
N GLY A 150 -18.07 0.74 -8.29
CA GLY A 150 -17.47 2.06 -8.47
C GLY A 150 -16.03 2.07 -9.01
N THR A 151 -15.44 0.91 -9.35
CA THR A 151 -14.13 0.83 -9.98
C THR A 151 -14.17 0.07 -11.30
N ASN A 152 -13.47 0.61 -12.30
CA ASN A 152 -13.26 -0.08 -13.57
C ASN A 152 -12.03 -1.00 -13.55
N SER A 153 -11.18 -0.88 -12.55
CA SER A 153 -9.97 -1.69 -12.36
C SER A 153 -10.17 -2.69 -11.23
N GLY A 154 -9.74 -3.93 -11.45
CA GLY A 154 -9.66 -4.94 -10.40
C GLY A 154 -8.39 -4.77 -9.58
N LEU A 155 -8.44 -5.12 -8.31
CA LEU A 155 -7.24 -5.31 -7.49
C LEU A 155 -6.70 -6.72 -7.73
N GLU A 156 -5.38 -6.82 -7.85
CA GLU A 156 -4.69 -8.09 -8.05
C GLU A 156 -3.65 -8.31 -6.95
N ARG A 157 -3.63 -9.53 -6.38
CA ARG A 157 -2.65 -9.92 -5.37
C ARG A 157 -2.12 -11.32 -5.66
N LYS A 158 -0.80 -11.45 -5.61
CA LYS A 158 -0.09 -12.71 -5.77
C LYS A 158 -0.30 -13.59 -4.54
N VAL A 159 -0.73 -14.83 -4.75
CA VAL A 159 -0.91 -15.85 -3.73
C VAL A 159 -0.03 -17.04 -4.09
N LYS A 160 0.90 -17.42 -3.22
CA LYS A 160 1.80 -18.53 -3.46
C LYS A 160 1.28 -19.84 -2.86
N ASP A 161 0.74 -19.76 -1.65
CA ASP A 161 0.29 -20.91 -0.88
C ASP A 161 -1.20 -20.79 -0.52
N HIS A 162 -1.84 -21.89 -0.07
CA HIS A 162 -3.20 -21.88 0.48
C HIS A 162 -4.33 -21.48 -0.50
N LYS A 163 -4.19 -21.80 -1.79
CA LYS A 163 -5.19 -21.51 -2.82
C LYS A 163 -6.59 -22.03 -2.44
N ASP A 164 -6.66 -23.25 -1.94
CA ASP A 164 -7.95 -23.92 -1.63
C ASP A 164 -8.63 -23.28 -0.42
N GLU A 165 -7.86 -22.91 0.59
CA GLU A 165 -8.37 -22.18 1.75
C GLU A 165 -8.92 -20.80 1.33
N LEU A 166 -8.15 -20.07 0.53
CA LEU A 166 -8.57 -18.78 -0.01
C LEU A 166 -9.83 -18.91 -0.87
N ASN A 167 -9.89 -19.94 -1.73
CA ASN A 167 -11.04 -20.22 -2.56
C ASN A 167 -12.29 -20.54 -1.72
N LYS A 168 -12.15 -21.31 -0.64
CA LYS A 168 -13.24 -21.58 0.32
C LYS A 168 -13.72 -20.31 1.01
N LEU A 169 -12.81 -19.47 1.50
CA LEU A 169 -13.14 -18.22 2.17
C LEU A 169 -13.85 -17.26 1.21
N MET A 170 -13.30 -17.04 0.02
CA MET A 170 -13.91 -16.16 -0.97
C MET A 170 -15.30 -16.68 -1.42
N SER A 171 -15.44 -17.99 -1.64
CA SER A 171 -16.73 -18.59 -2.00
C SER A 171 -17.78 -18.49 -0.91
N LYS A 172 -17.36 -18.49 0.36
CA LYS A 172 -18.27 -18.38 1.51
C LYS A 172 -18.81 -16.95 1.70
N TYR A 173 -17.98 -15.95 1.49
CA TYR A 173 -18.32 -14.58 1.86
C TYR A 173 -18.61 -13.66 0.68
N ALA A 174 -18.00 -13.89 -0.49
CA ALA A 174 -18.18 -13.04 -1.66
C ALA A 174 -19.30 -13.57 -2.58
N PRO A 175 -20.16 -12.69 -3.11
CA PRO A 175 -21.16 -13.11 -4.08
C PRO A 175 -20.47 -13.52 -5.38
N ARG A 176 -20.78 -14.71 -5.85
CA ARG A 176 -20.46 -15.29 -7.15
C ARG A 176 -19.02 -15.18 -7.67
N LYS A 177 -18.38 -16.34 -7.74
CA LYS A 177 -17.21 -16.56 -8.60
C LYS A 177 -17.65 -16.39 -10.05
N SER A 178 -17.14 -15.40 -10.75
CA SER A 178 -17.32 -15.29 -12.19
C SER A 178 -15.99 -15.60 -12.89
N LYS A 179 -16.08 -16.29 -14.05
CA LYS A 179 -14.91 -16.43 -14.92
C LYS A 179 -14.40 -15.03 -15.23
N MET A 180 -13.13 -14.80 -14.97
CA MET A 180 -12.52 -13.52 -15.16
C MET A 180 -12.61 -13.06 -16.60
N ILE A 181 -13.01 -11.82 -16.74
CA ILE A 181 -12.90 -11.11 -18.00
C ILE A 181 -11.42 -11.06 -18.39
N LYS A 182 -11.12 -11.55 -19.57
CA LYS A 182 -9.79 -11.52 -20.20
C LYS A 182 -9.30 -10.11 -20.39
#